data_dbf78a387e4326f9acc1056934b95cb3
#
_entry.id   dbf78a387e4326f9acc1056934b95cb3
#
_cell.length_a   1.000
_cell.length_b   1.000
_cell.length_c   1.000
_cell.angle_alpha   90.00
_cell.angle_beta   90.00
_cell.angle_gamma   90.00
#
_symmetry.space_group_name_H-M   'P 1'
#
loop_
_entity.id
_entity.type
_entity.pdbx_description
1 polymer ?
#
loop_
_entity_poly.entity_id
_entity_poly.type
_entity_poly.pdbx_seq_one_letter_code
_entity_poly.pdbx_strand_id
1 'polypeptide(L)'
;MWFFESSISITESGVLQGMTDCHSHLLPSVDDGVKTEKDTFVILDEMERQGVRKVWLTPHIMEDIPNETVMLQQKFQNLRQEYRGKVELSLAAEYMLDVLFEKRLQQDDLLPLEEDKRYLLVETSYFNPPMDLLSTLKRIQSKGYYPLLAHPERYEYMQMKDYKHLKEDRISFQLNVPSLTGMYGKHVQKKAEILLKAGMYDYIGNDTHSVDFYLRLLQCNIRKKVAINLANRNRGFD
;
A
#
# COMPACT_ATOMS: atom_id res chain seq x y z
N MET A 1 12.64 -32.76 -17.01
CA MET A 1 12.34 -31.59 -17.86
C MET A 1 12.23 -30.39 -16.95
N TRP A 2 13.23 -29.50 -16.95
CA TRP A 2 13.21 -28.29 -16.12
C TRP A 2 12.30 -27.28 -16.82
N PHE A 3 11.10 -27.08 -16.29
CA PHE A 3 10.25 -25.96 -16.73
C PHE A 3 10.84 -24.67 -16.17
N PHE A 4 11.60 -23.94 -16.95
CA PHE A 4 11.91 -22.56 -16.62
C PHE A 4 10.58 -21.78 -16.61
N GLU A 5 10.08 -21.43 -15.43
CA GLU A 5 8.96 -20.51 -15.36
C GLU A 5 9.41 -19.18 -15.98
N SER A 6 8.74 -18.76 -17.06
CA SER A 6 9.07 -17.52 -17.75
C SER A 6 8.75 -16.34 -16.84
N SER A 7 9.70 -15.40 -16.73
CA SER A 7 9.55 -14.14 -16.03
C SER A 7 9.41 -12.98 -17.01
N ILE A 8 8.92 -11.86 -16.54
CA ILE A 8 8.70 -10.62 -17.31
C ILE A 8 8.92 -9.44 -16.38
N SER A 9 9.48 -8.33 -16.88
CA SER A 9 9.64 -7.12 -16.08
C SER A 9 8.29 -6.51 -15.70
N ILE A 10 8.26 -5.72 -14.61
CA ILE A 10 7.05 -5.00 -14.21
C ILE A 10 6.56 -4.12 -15.37
N THR A 11 7.45 -3.36 -16.01
CA THR A 11 7.13 -2.52 -17.16
C THR A 11 6.46 -3.30 -18.29
N GLU A 12 7.06 -4.43 -18.72
CA GLU A 12 6.55 -5.22 -19.86
C GLU A 12 5.30 -6.04 -19.51
N SER A 13 5.07 -6.28 -18.21
CA SER A 13 3.95 -7.11 -17.74
C SER A 13 2.58 -6.43 -17.86
N GLY A 14 2.55 -5.10 -17.93
CA GLY A 14 1.32 -4.30 -17.94
C GLY A 14 0.53 -4.33 -16.63
N VAL A 15 1.10 -4.82 -15.52
CA VAL A 15 0.39 -4.91 -14.22
C VAL A 15 0.03 -3.56 -13.64
N LEU A 16 0.73 -2.49 -14.04
CA LEU A 16 0.44 -1.13 -13.60
C LEU A 16 -0.61 -0.43 -14.46
N GLN A 17 -0.96 -0.98 -15.62
CA GLN A 17 -1.91 -0.37 -16.55
C GLN A 17 -3.32 -0.30 -15.94
N GLY A 18 -3.85 0.91 -15.80
CA GLY A 18 -5.15 1.19 -15.19
C GLY A 18 -5.19 1.04 -13.67
N MET A 19 -4.03 0.84 -13.03
CA MET A 19 -3.92 0.64 -11.58
C MET A 19 -4.38 1.86 -10.80
N THR A 20 -5.11 1.62 -9.71
CA THR A 20 -5.21 2.53 -8.57
C THR A 20 -4.19 2.07 -7.53
N ASP A 21 -3.14 2.87 -7.32
CA ASP A 21 -2.14 2.64 -6.27
C ASP A 21 -2.69 3.16 -4.94
N CYS A 22 -2.98 2.27 -4.00
CA CYS A 22 -3.59 2.66 -2.73
C CYS A 22 -2.57 2.89 -1.61
N HIS A 23 -1.26 2.85 -1.91
CA HIS A 23 -0.22 2.97 -0.89
C HIS A 23 1.06 3.57 -1.46
N SER A 24 1.36 4.82 -1.09
CA SER A 24 2.58 5.51 -1.51
C SER A 24 3.01 6.62 -0.56
N HIS A 25 4.33 6.86 -0.43
CA HIS A 25 4.92 7.92 0.41
C HIS A 25 5.43 9.07 -0.47
N LEU A 26 4.51 9.58 -1.33
CA LEU A 26 4.83 10.61 -2.32
C LEU A 26 4.49 12.04 -1.87
N LEU A 27 3.95 12.24 -0.68
CA LEU A 27 3.79 13.58 -0.11
C LEU A 27 5.15 14.05 0.43
N PRO A 28 5.76 15.12 -0.15
CA PRO A 28 7.17 15.41 0.12
C PRO A 28 7.43 15.93 1.54
N SER A 29 8.54 15.47 2.14
CA SER A 29 9.07 15.95 3.43
C SER A 29 8.07 15.86 4.60
N VAL A 30 7.33 14.77 4.69
CA VAL A 30 6.42 14.49 5.83
C VAL A 30 6.77 13.22 6.58
N ASP A 31 7.45 12.28 5.93
CA ASP A 31 7.87 11.00 6.48
C ASP A 31 9.22 10.54 5.90
N ASP A 32 9.52 9.25 5.89
CA ASP A 32 10.70 8.65 5.29
C ASP A 32 10.60 8.48 3.76
N GLY A 33 9.47 8.83 3.13
CA GLY A 33 9.27 8.85 1.70
C GLY A 33 10.05 9.95 0.98
N VAL A 34 9.52 10.45 -0.14
CA VAL A 34 10.17 11.46 -0.99
C VAL A 34 10.46 12.76 -0.23
N LYS A 35 11.56 13.42 -0.60
CA LYS A 35 12.01 14.65 0.10
C LYS A 35 11.65 15.93 -0.64
N THR A 36 11.39 15.87 -1.95
CA THR A 36 11.11 17.06 -2.76
C THR A 36 9.91 16.85 -3.67
N GLU A 37 9.18 17.93 -3.98
CA GLU A 37 8.09 17.91 -4.98
C GLU A 37 8.59 17.46 -6.35
N LYS A 38 9.84 17.83 -6.69
CA LYS A 38 10.47 17.39 -7.95
C LYS A 38 10.54 15.86 -8.03
N ASP A 39 10.95 15.19 -6.94
CA ASP A 39 11.01 13.72 -6.90
C ASP A 39 9.61 13.11 -7.00
N THR A 40 8.62 13.71 -6.34
CA THR A 40 7.21 13.30 -6.48
C THR A 40 6.76 13.37 -7.93
N PHE A 41 7.00 14.50 -8.61
CA PHE A 41 6.58 14.66 -10.00
C PHE A 41 7.31 13.71 -10.96
N VAL A 42 8.60 13.45 -10.74
CA VAL A 42 9.35 12.44 -11.53
C VAL A 42 8.71 11.05 -11.39
N ILE A 43 8.30 10.66 -10.18
CA ILE A 43 7.64 9.37 -9.95
C ILE A 43 6.25 9.36 -10.60
N LEU A 44 5.45 10.41 -10.40
CA LEU A 44 4.11 10.51 -10.97
C LEU A 44 4.12 10.52 -12.51
N ASP A 45 5.08 11.20 -13.14
CA ASP A 45 5.29 11.18 -14.59
C ASP A 45 5.61 9.77 -15.10
N GLU A 46 6.41 9.02 -14.34
CA GLU A 46 6.72 7.64 -14.69
C GLU A 46 5.51 6.73 -14.43
N MET A 47 4.76 6.92 -13.36
CA MET A 47 3.50 6.23 -13.10
C MET A 47 2.48 6.46 -14.24
N GLU A 48 2.36 7.70 -14.72
CA GLU A 48 1.53 8.04 -15.89
C GLU A 48 1.99 7.27 -17.15
N ARG A 49 3.31 7.22 -17.43
CA ARG A 49 3.88 6.44 -18.54
C ARG A 49 3.57 4.95 -18.45
N GLN A 50 3.52 4.39 -17.24
CA GLN A 50 3.14 3.00 -16.98
C GLN A 50 1.62 2.78 -17.00
N GLY A 51 0.82 3.85 -17.14
CA GLY A 51 -0.63 3.79 -17.23
C GLY A 51 -1.35 3.69 -15.88
N VAL A 52 -0.70 4.05 -14.78
CA VAL A 52 -1.35 4.20 -13.47
C VAL A 52 -2.40 5.30 -13.56
N ARG A 53 -3.62 5.01 -13.09
CA ARG A 53 -4.76 5.94 -13.18
C ARG A 53 -4.84 6.88 -11.98
N LYS A 54 -4.66 6.32 -10.79
CA LYS A 54 -4.84 7.03 -9.51
C LYS A 54 -3.78 6.60 -8.50
N VAL A 55 -3.36 7.54 -7.68
CA VAL A 55 -2.44 7.30 -6.56
C VAL A 55 -2.99 7.92 -5.28
N TRP A 56 -3.04 7.11 -4.25
CA TRP A 56 -3.25 7.56 -2.89
C TRP A 56 -1.89 7.85 -2.23
N LEU A 57 -1.70 9.11 -1.83
CA LEU A 57 -0.57 9.51 -1.01
C LEU A 57 -0.94 9.17 0.44
N THR A 58 -0.21 8.23 1.03
CA THR A 58 -0.50 7.65 2.35
C THR A 58 0.69 7.81 3.30
N PRO A 59 1.09 9.05 3.61
CA PRO A 59 2.21 9.27 4.53
C PRO A 59 1.96 8.60 5.87
N HIS A 60 3.05 8.21 6.54
CA HIS A 60 2.99 7.64 7.87
C HIS A 60 2.39 8.61 8.90
N ILE A 61 1.54 8.06 9.78
CA ILE A 61 1.17 8.64 11.06
C ILE A 61 1.45 7.62 12.15
N MET A 62 2.49 7.88 12.95
CA MET A 62 2.96 7.02 14.03
C MET A 62 3.64 7.86 15.13
N GLU A 63 3.93 7.26 16.30
CA GLU A 63 4.55 8.00 17.42
C GLU A 63 5.87 8.68 17.02
N ASP A 64 6.70 8.02 16.19
CA ASP A 64 7.98 8.59 15.71
C ASP A 64 7.79 9.61 14.58
N ILE A 65 6.65 9.60 13.89
CA ILE A 65 6.28 10.52 12.80
C ILE A 65 4.84 11.03 13.07
N PRO A 66 4.66 11.91 14.06
CA PRO A 66 3.33 12.32 14.54
C PRO A 66 2.71 13.41 13.66
N ASN A 67 2.60 13.12 12.38
CA ASN A 67 2.02 14.04 11.39
C ASN A 67 0.61 14.50 11.80
N GLU A 68 0.36 15.78 11.66
CA GLU A 68 -0.94 16.39 11.91
C GLU A 68 -1.83 16.33 10.66
N THR A 69 -3.08 15.88 10.80
CA THR A 69 -4.05 15.74 9.69
C THR A 69 -4.18 17.03 8.89
N VAL A 70 -4.34 18.17 9.57
CA VAL A 70 -4.49 19.48 8.92
C VAL A 70 -3.25 19.86 8.12
N MET A 71 -2.06 19.58 8.65
CA MET A 71 -0.79 19.87 7.96
C MET A 71 -0.64 18.99 6.70
N LEU A 72 -0.96 17.70 6.78
CA LEU A 72 -0.93 16.80 5.63
C LEU A 72 -1.92 17.25 4.54
N GLN A 73 -3.14 17.63 4.92
CA GLN A 73 -4.13 18.17 3.99
C GLN A 73 -3.65 19.43 3.31
N GLN A 74 -3.06 20.38 4.04
CA GLN A 74 -2.52 21.61 3.45
C GLN A 74 -1.39 21.32 2.46
N LYS A 75 -0.42 20.47 2.83
CA LYS A 75 0.67 20.08 1.94
C LYS A 75 0.16 19.37 0.68
N PHE A 76 -0.81 18.48 0.84
CA PHE A 76 -1.44 17.79 -0.28
C PHE A 76 -2.14 18.76 -1.24
N GLN A 77 -2.88 19.75 -0.73
CA GLN A 77 -3.53 20.77 -1.57
C GLN A 77 -2.50 21.58 -2.37
N ASN A 78 -1.39 21.98 -1.75
CA ASN A 78 -0.31 22.68 -2.42
C ASN A 78 0.29 21.82 -3.54
N LEU A 79 0.67 20.58 -3.25
CA LEU A 79 1.20 19.65 -4.24
C LEU A 79 0.23 19.44 -5.42
N ARG A 80 -1.06 19.25 -5.12
CA ARG A 80 -2.11 19.06 -6.14
C ARG A 80 -2.28 20.28 -7.04
N GLN A 81 -2.14 21.50 -6.51
CA GLN A 81 -2.21 22.72 -7.29
C GLN A 81 -1.05 22.87 -8.27
N GLU A 82 0.11 22.30 -7.96
CA GLU A 82 1.31 22.36 -8.79
C GLU A 82 1.40 21.21 -9.81
N TYR A 83 0.82 20.07 -9.49
CA TYR A 83 0.83 18.91 -10.38
C TYR A 83 0.02 19.16 -11.66
N ARG A 84 0.60 18.84 -12.83
CA ARG A 84 0.01 19.06 -14.16
C ARG A 84 -0.19 17.77 -14.96
N GLY A 85 0.19 16.61 -14.39
CA GLY A 85 0.00 15.31 -15.04
C GLY A 85 -1.45 14.81 -14.95
N LYS A 86 -1.68 13.60 -15.47
CA LYS A 86 -3.04 13.01 -15.59
C LYS A 86 -3.36 12.00 -14.50
N VAL A 87 -2.40 11.62 -13.67
CA VAL A 87 -2.67 10.70 -12.56
C VAL A 87 -3.57 11.39 -11.54
N GLU A 88 -4.68 10.77 -11.20
CA GLU A 88 -5.55 11.27 -10.14
C GLU A 88 -4.85 11.13 -8.79
N LEU A 89 -4.80 12.21 -8.00
CA LEU A 89 -4.19 12.22 -6.68
C LEU A 89 -5.24 12.30 -5.58
N SER A 90 -5.10 11.48 -4.56
CA SER A 90 -5.90 11.51 -3.33
C SER A 90 -5.00 11.40 -2.10
N LEU A 91 -5.47 11.87 -0.96
CA LEU A 91 -4.75 11.82 0.30
C LEU A 91 -5.46 10.85 1.26
N ALA A 92 -4.69 9.99 1.89
CA ALA A 92 -5.04 9.21 3.07
C ALA A 92 -3.83 9.17 4.00
N ALA A 93 -3.77 8.24 4.94
CA ALA A 93 -2.58 7.99 5.74
C ALA A 93 -2.39 6.49 6.00
N GLU A 94 -1.12 6.08 6.14
CA GLU A 94 -0.78 4.78 6.71
C GLU A 94 -0.52 4.95 8.21
N TYR A 95 -1.28 4.21 9.00
CA TYR A 95 -1.22 4.28 10.46
C TYR A 95 -0.47 3.08 11.05
N MET A 96 0.58 3.34 11.81
CA MET A 96 1.10 2.34 12.74
C MET A 96 0.07 2.10 13.85
N LEU A 97 -0.25 0.86 14.15
CA LEU A 97 -1.16 0.51 15.27
C LEU A 97 -0.44 0.67 16.61
N ASP A 98 -0.19 1.91 17.00
CA ASP A 98 0.48 2.35 18.22
C ASP A 98 -0.44 3.18 19.14
N VAL A 99 0.13 3.80 20.19
CA VAL A 99 -0.63 4.62 21.16
C VAL A 99 -1.17 5.90 20.51
N LEU A 100 -0.43 6.48 19.55
CA LEU A 100 -0.90 7.67 18.82
C LEU A 100 -2.13 7.32 17.98
N PHE A 101 -2.11 6.16 17.29
CA PHE A 101 -3.27 5.70 16.54
C PHE A 101 -4.51 5.54 17.40
N GLU A 102 -4.38 4.89 18.57
CA GLU A 102 -5.52 4.71 19.49
C GLU A 102 -6.14 6.06 19.90
N LYS A 103 -5.32 7.05 20.19
CA LYS A 103 -5.77 8.42 20.52
C LYS A 103 -6.53 9.04 19.35
N ARG A 104 -6.00 8.96 18.13
CA ARG A 104 -6.65 9.51 16.92
C ARG A 104 -7.95 8.80 16.58
N LEU A 105 -7.99 7.49 16.73
CA LEU A 105 -9.22 6.70 16.55
C LEU A 105 -10.32 7.11 17.53
N GLN A 106 -9.95 7.44 18.79
CA GLN A 106 -10.90 7.95 19.77
C GLN A 106 -11.44 9.34 19.39
N GLN A 107 -10.60 10.19 18.82
CA GLN A 107 -10.91 11.58 18.43
C GLN A 107 -11.58 11.70 17.07
N ASP A 108 -11.68 10.61 16.30
CA ASP A 108 -12.12 10.58 14.89
C ASP A 108 -11.25 11.48 13.98
N ASP A 109 -9.97 11.67 14.34
CA ASP A 109 -8.98 12.46 13.60
C ASP A 109 -8.15 11.55 12.69
N LEU A 110 -8.77 11.10 11.59
CA LEU A 110 -8.21 10.10 10.69
C LEU A 110 -8.41 10.50 9.21
N LEU A 111 -7.48 10.06 8.36
CA LEU A 111 -7.51 10.22 6.89
C LEU A 111 -7.74 8.84 6.24
N PRO A 112 -8.98 8.43 6.00
CA PRO A 112 -9.28 7.17 5.33
C PRO A 112 -9.06 7.26 3.81
N LEU A 113 -8.82 6.08 3.19
CA LEU A 113 -9.04 5.92 1.76
C LEU A 113 -10.55 5.90 1.49
N GLU A 114 -10.99 6.57 0.44
CA GLU A 114 -12.39 6.69 0.02
C GLU A 114 -13.32 7.23 1.14
N GLU A 115 -13.80 8.44 0.96
CA GLU A 115 -14.64 9.12 1.95
C GLU A 115 -15.91 8.31 2.29
N ASP A 116 -16.51 7.66 1.28
CA ASP A 116 -17.75 6.89 1.45
C ASP A 116 -17.53 5.54 2.16
N LYS A 117 -16.39 4.87 1.90
CA LYS A 117 -16.12 3.53 2.42
C LYS A 117 -15.21 3.54 3.66
N ARG A 118 -14.54 4.66 3.95
CA ARG A 118 -13.75 4.87 5.17
C ARG A 118 -12.75 3.75 5.49
N TYR A 119 -11.99 3.26 4.46
CA TYR A 119 -10.91 2.30 4.70
C TYR A 119 -9.73 2.97 5.40
N LEU A 120 -9.24 2.38 6.48
CA LEU A 120 -8.00 2.81 7.14
C LEU A 120 -6.86 1.88 6.77
N LEU A 121 -5.87 2.41 6.08
CA LEU A 121 -4.62 1.70 5.84
C LEU A 121 -3.83 1.67 7.14
N VAL A 122 -3.58 0.47 7.63
CA VAL A 122 -2.93 0.25 8.94
C VAL A 122 -1.80 -0.75 8.81
N GLU A 123 -0.73 -0.52 9.56
CA GLU A 123 0.41 -1.43 9.64
C GLU A 123 0.79 -1.77 11.09
N THR A 124 1.65 -2.78 11.23
CA THR A 124 2.24 -3.20 12.50
C THR A 124 3.74 -3.44 12.34
N SER A 125 4.44 -3.67 13.44
CA SER A 125 5.83 -4.14 13.37
C SER A 125 5.95 -5.41 12.51
N TYR A 126 6.98 -5.48 11.68
CA TYR A 126 7.23 -6.65 10.82
C TYR A 126 7.62 -7.93 11.59
N PHE A 127 8.24 -7.76 12.75
CA PHE A 127 8.86 -8.87 13.50
C PHE A 127 8.01 -9.35 14.66
N ASN A 128 7.31 -8.44 15.33
CA ASN A 128 6.56 -8.74 16.54
C ASN A 128 5.10 -8.35 16.39
N PRO A 129 4.15 -9.27 16.66
CA PRO A 129 2.74 -8.92 16.66
C PRO A 129 2.48 -7.88 17.78
N PRO A 130 1.59 -6.91 17.54
CA PRO A 130 1.04 -6.13 18.64
C PRO A 130 0.30 -7.07 19.60
N MET A 131 0.25 -6.73 20.89
CA MET A 131 -0.32 -7.60 21.93
C MET A 131 -1.77 -8.01 21.65
N ASP A 132 -2.50 -7.25 20.87
CA ASP A 132 -3.93 -7.51 20.61
C ASP A 132 -4.38 -6.98 19.23
N LEU A 133 -3.71 -7.42 18.17
CA LEU A 133 -3.97 -6.97 16.80
C LEU A 133 -5.46 -7.10 16.44
N LEU A 134 -6.06 -8.27 16.68
CA LEU A 134 -7.45 -8.52 16.30
C LEU A 134 -8.42 -7.60 17.04
N SER A 135 -8.21 -7.36 18.34
CA SER A 135 -9.03 -6.46 19.11
C SER A 135 -8.92 -5.01 18.60
N THR A 136 -7.70 -4.57 18.25
CA THR A 136 -7.50 -3.24 17.66
C THR A 136 -8.26 -3.12 16.33
N LEU A 137 -8.14 -4.11 15.43
CA LEU A 137 -8.87 -4.12 14.16
C LEU A 137 -10.40 -4.12 14.36
N LYS A 138 -10.91 -4.84 15.36
CA LYS A 138 -12.35 -4.81 15.74
C LYS A 138 -12.77 -3.46 16.33
N ARG A 139 -11.89 -2.76 17.07
CA ARG A 139 -12.18 -1.38 17.50
C ARG A 139 -12.31 -0.42 16.32
N ILE A 140 -11.45 -0.54 15.31
CA ILE A 140 -11.58 0.21 14.05
C ILE A 140 -12.96 -0.02 13.43
N GLN A 141 -13.37 -1.28 13.31
CA GLN A 141 -14.69 -1.63 12.75
C GLN A 141 -15.85 -1.07 13.60
N SER A 142 -15.73 -1.10 14.93
CA SER A 142 -16.76 -0.57 15.83
C SER A 142 -16.95 0.94 15.72
N LYS A 143 -15.93 1.66 15.22
CA LYS A 143 -15.97 3.10 14.93
C LYS A 143 -16.52 3.42 13.52
N GLY A 144 -16.94 2.43 12.76
CA GLY A 144 -17.48 2.59 11.41
C GLY A 144 -16.42 2.71 10.32
N TYR A 145 -15.18 2.28 10.58
CA TYR A 145 -14.12 2.19 9.61
C TYR A 145 -13.89 0.74 9.15
N TYR A 146 -13.30 0.57 7.98
CA TYR A 146 -12.88 -0.73 7.47
C TYR A 146 -11.36 -0.85 7.53
N PRO A 147 -10.79 -1.74 8.35
CA PRO A 147 -9.34 -1.90 8.40
C PRO A 147 -8.83 -2.52 7.10
N LEU A 148 -7.83 -1.88 6.51
CA LEU A 148 -7.04 -2.36 5.38
C LEU A 148 -5.61 -2.60 5.87
N LEU A 149 -5.25 -3.86 6.07
CA LEU A 149 -3.92 -4.23 6.55
C LEU A 149 -2.90 -4.08 5.42
N ALA A 150 -1.95 -3.17 5.59
CA ALA A 150 -0.88 -2.92 4.64
C ALA A 150 0.06 -4.12 4.56
N HIS A 151 0.48 -4.48 3.34
CA HIS A 151 1.52 -5.47 3.02
C HIS A 151 1.65 -6.65 4.00
N PRO A 152 0.55 -7.39 4.30
CA PRO A 152 0.54 -8.46 5.31
C PRO A 152 1.57 -9.56 5.03
N GLU A 153 2.03 -9.71 3.80
CA GLU A 153 3.10 -10.63 3.43
C GLU A 153 4.46 -10.31 4.05
N ARG A 154 4.67 -9.07 4.54
CA ARG A 154 5.93 -8.64 5.17
C ARG A 154 6.01 -9.01 6.66
N TYR A 155 4.88 -9.33 7.31
CA TYR A 155 4.88 -9.68 8.74
C TYR A 155 5.43 -11.09 8.96
N GLU A 156 6.60 -11.20 9.59
CA GLU A 156 7.28 -12.49 9.77
C GLU A 156 6.54 -13.45 10.71
N TYR A 157 5.83 -12.91 11.68
CA TYR A 157 5.07 -13.69 12.66
C TYR A 157 3.77 -14.30 12.12
N MET A 158 3.23 -13.78 10.99
CA MET A 158 1.97 -14.27 10.43
C MET A 158 2.13 -15.54 9.61
N GLN A 159 1.24 -16.48 9.86
CA GLN A 159 1.10 -17.75 9.15
C GLN A 159 -0.26 -17.81 8.43
N MET A 160 -0.45 -18.78 7.54
CA MET A 160 -1.70 -18.94 6.77
C MET A 160 -2.97 -18.99 7.62
N LYS A 161 -2.91 -19.56 8.82
CA LYS A 161 -4.04 -19.61 9.75
C LYS A 161 -4.47 -18.22 10.23
N ASP A 162 -3.47 -17.32 10.45
CA ASP A 162 -3.72 -15.97 10.95
C ASP A 162 -4.39 -15.12 9.86
N TYR A 163 -3.91 -15.21 8.61
CA TYR A 163 -4.55 -14.54 7.46
C TYR A 163 -6.00 -14.99 7.26
N LYS A 164 -6.27 -16.31 7.34
CA LYS A 164 -7.64 -16.84 7.23
C LYS A 164 -8.55 -16.27 8.30
N HIS A 165 -8.09 -16.26 9.55
CA HIS A 165 -8.84 -15.72 10.67
C HIS A 165 -9.15 -14.24 10.49
N LEU A 166 -8.18 -13.42 10.05
CA LEU A 166 -8.41 -12.01 9.75
C LEU A 166 -9.42 -11.82 8.60
N LYS A 167 -9.38 -12.66 7.56
CA LYS A 167 -10.38 -12.61 6.46
C LYS A 167 -11.78 -13.00 6.93
N GLU A 168 -11.92 -13.97 7.85
CA GLU A 168 -13.19 -14.34 8.48
C GLU A 168 -13.78 -13.15 9.27
N ASP A 169 -12.92 -12.33 9.89
CA ASP A 169 -13.29 -11.09 10.57
C ASP A 169 -13.42 -9.87 9.63
N ARG A 170 -13.46 -10.10 8.30
CA ARG A 170 -13.63 -9.07 7.26
C ARG A 170 -12.53 -8.00 7.24
N ILE A 171 -11.31 -8.37 7.58
CA ILE A 171 -10.16 -7.49 7.42
C ILE A 171 -9.70 -7.52 5.97
N SER A 172 -9.59 -6.36 5.35
CA SER A 172 -9.05 -6.21 3.99
C SER A 172 -7.53 -6.22 3.98
N PHE A 173 -6.94 -6.73 2.89
CA PHE A 173 -5.48 -6.84 2.74
C PHE A 173 -5.01 -6.06 1.51
N GLN A 174 -3.97 -5.27 1.67
CA GLN A 174 -3.27 -4.61 0.58
C GLN A 174 -2.01 -5.39 0.21
N LEU A 175 -1.91 -5.82 -1.06
CA LEU A 175 -0.70 -6.39 -1.63
C LEU A 175 0.30 -5.28 -1.96
N ASN A 176 1.55 -5.46 -1.54
CA ASN A 176 2.65 -4.62 -2.02
C ASN A 176 3.28 -5.25 -3.29
N VAL A 177 3.17 -4.58 -4.45
CA VAL A 177 3.69 -5.10 -5.74
C VAL A 177 5.19 -5.43 -5.67
N PRO A 178 6.07 -4.62 -5.05
CA PRO A 178 7.48 -4.96 -4.85
C PRO A 178 7.72 -6.29 -4.14
N SER A 179 6.80 -6.76 -3.29
CA SER A 179 6.91 -8.06 -2.65
C SER A 179 6.93 -9.22 -3.65
N LEU A 180 6.21 -9.10 -4.76
CA LEU A 180 6.16 -10.12 -5.81
C LEU A 180 7.44 -10.20 -6.64
N THR A 181 8.29 -9.18 -6.61
CA THR A 181 9.55 -9.12 -7.36
C THR A 181 10.74 -9.69 -6.58
N GLY A 182 10.59 -9.87 -5.28
CA GLY A 182 11.66 -10.27 -4.38
C GLY A 182 12.51 -9.11 -3.85
N MET A 183 12.11 -7.85 -4.03
CA MET A 183 12.81 -6.67 -3.48
C MET A 183 12.94 -6.75 -1.95
N TYR A 184 11.99 -7.38 -1.27
CA TYR A 184 12.01 -7.64 0.18
C TYR A 184 12.48 -9.06 0.54
N GLY A 185 13.13 -9.74 -0.40
CA GLY A 185 13.67 -11.09 -0.21
C GLY A 185 12.70 -12.20 -0.61
N LYS A 186 13.27 -13.40 -0.80
CA LYS A 186 12.53 -14.58 -1.32
C LYS A 186 11.43 -15.08 -0.39
N HIS A 187 11.57 -14.87 0.92
CA HIS A 187 10.57 -15.30 1.89
C HIS A 187 9.28 -14.51 1.72
N VAL A 188 9.38 -13.17 1.67
CA VAL A 188 8.26 -12.25 1.43
C VAL A 188 7.63 -12.52 0.07
N GLN A 189 8.45 -12.68 -0.99
CA GLN A 189 7.97 -13.01 -2.32
C GLN A 189 7.11 -14.27 -2.33
N LYS A 190 7.60 -15.36 -1.72
CA LYS A 190 6.86 -16.62 -1.65
C LYS A 190 5.54 -16.46 -0.90
N LYS A 191 5.54 -15.71 0.22
CA LYS A 191 4.35 -15.44 1.01
C LYS A 191 3.34 -14.62 0.21
N ALA A 192 3.78 -13.54 -0.47
CA ALA A 192 2.95 -12.73 -1.34
C ALA A 192 2.26 -13.56 -2.44
N GLU A 193 3.01 -14.43 -3.13
CA GLU A 193 2.46 -15.30 -4.17
C GLU A 193 1.46 -16.33 -3.64
N ILE A 194 1.68 -16.87 -2.43
CA ILE A 194 0.74 -17.81 -1.79
C ILE A 194 -0.58 -17.08 -1.46
N LEU A 195 -0.51 -15.89 -0.85
CA LEU A 195 -1.69 -15.09 -0.52
C LEU A 195 -2.43 -14.63 -1.77
N LEU A 196 -1.71 -14.21 -2.82
CA LEU A 196 -2.29 -13.82 -4.11
C LEU A 196 -3.03 -15.00 -4.75
N LYS A 197 -2.40 -16.19 -4.78
CA LYS A 197 -3.02 -17.41 -5.30
C LYS A 197 -4.27 -17.82 -4.51
N ALA A 198 -4.24 -17.61 -3.19
CA ALA A 198 -5.38 -17.90 -2.30
C ALA A 198 -6.51 -16.86 -2.41
N GLY A 199 -6.33 -15.77 -3.17
CA GLY A 199 -7.34 -14.74 -3.34
C GLY A 199 -7.54 -13.84 -2.13
N MET A 200 -6.53 -13.67 -1.30
CA MET A 200 -6.66 -12.96 -0.03
C MET A 200 -6.50 -11.45 -0.11
N TYR A 201 -5.92 -10.92 -1.20
CA TYR A 201 -5.76 -9.48 -1.37
C TYR A 201 -7.01 -8.83 -1.97
N ASP A 202 -7.35 -7.68 -1.43
CA ASP A 202 -8.47 -6.85 -1.86
C ASP A 202 -7.97 -5.62 -2.62
N TYR A 203 -6.79 -5.09 -2.26
CA TYR A 203 -6.21 -3.86 -2.78
C TYR A 203 -4.73 -4.05 -3.13
N ILE A 204 -4.20 -3.13 -3.96
CA ILE A 204 -2.83 -3.19 -4.45
C ILE A 204 -2.18 -1.82 -4.25
N GLY A 205 -0.91 -1.81 -3.82
CA GLY A 205 -0.11 -0.60 -3.70
C GLY A 205 1.35 -0.88 -4.02
N ASN A 206 2.11 0.18 -4.26
CA ASN A 206 3.55 0.07 -4.54
C ASN A 206 4.43 0.42 -3.34
N ASP A 207 3.88 1.11 -2.34
CA ASP A 207 4.63 1.52 -1.14
C ASP A 207 5.92 2.28 -1.53
N THR A 208 5.76 3.22 -2.48
CA THR A 208 6.88 3.91 -3.13
C THR A 208 7.41 5.03 -2.24
N HIS A 209 8.71 4.97 -1.89
CA HIS A 209 9.37 5.94 -1.01
C HIS A 209 10.39 6.83 -1.73
N SER A 210 10.86 6.47 -2.92
CA SER A 210 11.85 7.26 -3.65
C SER A 210 11.83 6.99 -5.15
N VAL A 211 12.45 7.89 -5.93
CA VAL A 211 12.65 7.74 -7.37
C VAL A 211 13.40 6.46 -7.68
N ASP A 212 14.54 6.24 -7.01
CA ASP A 212 15.39 5.05 -7.24
C ASP A 212 14.64 3.74 -6.93
N PHE A 213 13.83 3.73 -5.87
CA PHE A 213 13.00 2.59 -5.53
C PHE A 213 12.01 2.27 -6.65
N TYR A 214 11.29 3.28 -7.13
CA TYR A 214 10.28 3.09 -8.17
C TYR A 214 10.89 2.67 -9.51
N LEU A 215 11.96 3.34 -9.95
CA LEU A 215 12.65 2.97 -11.20
C LEU A 215 13.24 1.55 -11.13
N ARG A 216 13.77 1.13 -9.98
CA ARG A 216 14.23 -0.25 -9.76
C ARG A 216 13.06 -1.24 -9.80
N LEU A 217 11.92 -0.92 -9.19
CA LEU A 217 10.73 -1.77 -9.27
C LEU A 217 10.33 -2.07 -10.71
N LEU A 218 10.33 -1.06 -11.59
CA LEU A 218 9.96 -1.22 -12.99
C LEU A 218 10.84 -2.22 -13.76
N GLN A 219 12.12 -2.31 -13.38
CA GLN A 219 13.10 -3.22 -13.98
C GLN A 219 13.05 -4.63 -13.36
N CYS A 220 12.43 -4.79 -12.21
CA CYS A 220 12.32 -6.09 -11.55
C CYS A 220 11.42 -7.04 -12.32
N ASN A 221 11.71 -8.33 -12.18
CA ASN A 221 10.94 -9.39 -12.84
C ASN A 221 9.95 -10.06 -11.89
N ILE A 222 8.80 -10.40 -12.44
CA ILE A 222 7.80 -11.29 -11.81
C ILE A 222 7.52 -12.49 -12.72
N ARG A 223 7.00 -13.58 -12.16
CA ARG A 223 6.58 -14.73 -12.95
C ARG A 223 5.37 -14.35 -13.81
N LYS A 224 5.36 -14.73 -15.10
CA LYS A 224 4.25 -14.39 -16.02
C LYS A 224 2.88 -14.79 -15.49
N LYS A 225 2.77 -15.96 -14.84
CA LYS A 225 1.51 -16.40 -14.23
C LYS A 225 1.04 -15.49 -13.07
N VAL A 226 1.98 -14.88 -12.34
CA VAL A 226 1.69 -13.90 -11.27
C VAL A 226 1.21 -12.60 -11.91
N ALA A 227 1.88 -12.13 -12.97
CA ALA A 227 1.46 -10.95 -13.71
C ALA A 227 0.03 -11.06 -14.23
N ILE A 228 -0.32 -12.19 -14.85
CA ILE A 228 -1.68 -12.45 -15.36
C ILE A 228 -2.72 -12.44 -14.23
N ASN A 229 -2.40 -13.08 -13.09
CA ASN A 229 -3.31 -13.09 -11.93
C ASN A 229 -3.54 -11.68 -11.39
N LEU A 230 -2.47 -10.87 -11.30
CA LEU A 230 -2.52 -9.51 -10.80
C LEU A 230 -3.31 -8.58 -11.74
N ALA A 231 -3.04 -8.63 -13.05
CA ALA A 231 -3.74 -7.82 -14.04
C ALA A 231 -5.27 -8.07 -14.05
N ASN A 232 -5.70 -9.30 -13.78
CA ASN A 232 -7.13 -9.64 -13.67
C ASN A 232 -7.79 -9.09 -12.39
N ARG A 233 -7.01 -8.67 -11.39
CA ARG A 233 -7.48 -8.14 -10.10
C ARG A 233 -7.36 -6.63 -9.98
N ASN A 234 -6.58 -5.97 -10.84
CA ASN A 234 -6.35 -4.52 -10.84
C ASN A 234 -7.62 -3.66 -11.08
N ARG A 235 -8.78 -4.29 -11.16
CA ARG A 235 -10.09 -3.64 -11.35
C ARG A 235 -10.84 -3.37 -10.03
N GLY A 236 -10.17 -3.45 -8.91
CA GLY A 236 -10.77 -3.56 -7.57
C GLY A 236 -11.18 -2.27 -6.88
N PHE A 237 -11.09 -1.10 -7.55
CA PHE A 237 -11.64 0.16 -7.06
C PHE A 237 -12.46 0.80 -8.20
N ASP A 238 -13.64 0.29 -8.45
CA ASP A 238 -14.69 0.98 -9.22
C ASP A 238 -15.84 1.34 -8.28
#